data_49aedc404360deb7a55ed6e3406d541f
#
_entry.id   49aedc404360deb7a55ed6e3406d541f
#
_cell.length_a   1.000
_cell.length_b   1.000
_cell.length_c   1.000
_cell.angle_alpha   90.00
_cell.angle_beta   90.00
_cell.angle_gamma   90.00
#
_symmetry.space_group_name_H-M   'P 1'
#
loop_
_entity.id
_entity.type
_entity.pdbx_description
1 polymer ?
#
loop_
_entity_poly.entity_id
_entity_poly.type
_entity_poly.pdbx_seq_one_letter_code
_entity_poly.pdbx_strand_id
1 'polypeptide(L)'
;MPDIHKLLKQSDADFKRYTGIQKATFSAMLDAMREHEAAKTKSGRPSDLSLESQILLALTYWREYRTLYHIGMDFGIHESSASRIVHKVENILISSGQFDLPRKLPRGDGEDINWSAVIIDATETPIERPKKTKATTTVVKRSDIP
;
A
#
# COMPACT_ATOMS: atom_id res chain seq x y z
N MET A 1 0.58 -12.00 -18.10
CA MET A 1 1.53 -11.69 -17.01
C MET A 1 2.44 -10.56 -17.47
N PRO A 2 2.60 -9.47 -16.70
CA PRO A 2 3.52 -8.40 -17.05
C PRO A 2 4.95 -8.95 -17.16
N ASP A 3 5.65 -8.59 -18.24
CA ASP A 3 7.05 -9.00 -18.43
C ASP A 3 7.98 -8.07 -17.63
N ILE A 4 8.38 -8.52 -16.44
CA ILE A 4 9.23 -7.75 -15.54
C ILE A 4 10.60 -7.46 -16.16
N HIS A 5 11.15 -8.35 -16.98
CA HIS A 5 12.44 -8.14 -17.62
C HIS A 5 12.38 -7.03 -18.66
N LYS A 6 11.28 -6.96 -19.40
CA LYS A 6 11.03 -5.86 -20.35
C LYS A 6 10.83 -4.55 -19.61
N LEU A 7 10.12 -4.58 -18.47
CA LEU A 7 9.88 -3.40 -17.66
C LEU A 7 11.17 -2.81 -17.07
N LEU A 8 12.05 -3.66 -16.53
CA LEU A 8 13.34 -3.23 -15.98
C LEU A 8 14.30 -2.62 -17.03
N LYS A 9 14.15 -2.99 -18.31
CA LYS A 9 14.93 -2.43 -19.43
C LYS A 9 14.42 -1.08 -19.92
N GLN A 10 13.23 -0.65 -19.50
CA GLN A 10 12.67 0.65 -19.89
C GLN A 10 13.46 1.82 -19.27
N SER A 11 13.18 3.03 -19.74
CA SER A 11 13.74 4.26 -19.13
C SER A 11 13.24 4.40 -17.67
N ASP A 12 13.96 5.17 -16.85
CA ASP A 12 13.53 5.41 -15.45
C ASP A 12 12.20 6.14 -15.38
N ALA A 13 11.93 7.01 -16.36
CA ALA A 13 10.68 7.73 -16.47
C ALA A 13 9.50 6.77 -16.76
N ASP A 14 9.67 5.86 -17.72
CA ASP A 14 8.63 4.89 -18.08
C ASP A 14 8.41 3.86 -16.96
N PHE A 15 9.51 3.41 -16.33
CA PHE A 15 9.43 2.54 -15.18
C PHE A 15 8.63 3.18 -14.04
N LYS A 16 8.95 4.44 -13.69
CA LYS A 16 8.21 5.20 -12.68
C LYS A 16 6.75 5.41 -13.09
N ARG A 17 6.50 5.72 -14.37
CA ARG A 17 5.14 5.89 -14.89
C ARG A 17 4.33 4.61 -14.76
N TYR A 18 4.92 3.45 -14.95
CA TYR A 18 4.25 2.15 -14.84
C TYR A 18 4.08 1.70 -13.40
N THR A 19 5.14 1.75 -12.59
CA THR A 19 5.15 1.19 -11.23
C THR A 19 4.76 2.17 -10.13
N GLY A 20 4.86 3.48 -10.39
CA GLY A 20 4.67 4.54 -9.39
C GLY A 20 5.91 4.89 -8.58
N ILE A 21 6.96 4.07 -8.63
CA ILE A 21 8.20 4.24 -7.85
C ILE A 21 9.44 4.29 -8.75
N GLN A 22 10.55 4.77 -8.19
CA GLN A 22 11.84 4.77 -8.90
C GLN A 22 12.47 3.38 -8.91
N LYS A 23 13.32 3.09 -9.88
CA LYS A 23 14.07 1.80 -9.94
C LYS A 23 14.93 1.57 -8.70
N ALA A 24 15.54 2.63 -8.15
CA ALA A 24 16.31 2.52 -6.91
C ALA A 24 15.44 2.03 -5.73
N THR A 25 14.22 2.57 -5.59
CA THR A 25 13.26 2.11 -4.56
C THR A 25 12.85 0.67 -4.81
N PHE A 26 12.59 0.29 -6.06
CA PHE A 26 12.26 -1.10 -6.42
C PHE A 26 13.40 -2.05 -6.07
N SER A 27 14.66 -1.65 -6.33
CA SER A 27 15.85 -2.45 -5.95
C SER A 27 15.94 -2.64 -4.44
N ALA A 28 15.73 -1.58 -3.65
CA ALA A 28 15.73 -1.66 -2.19
C ALA A 28 14.62 -2.60 -1.66
N MET A 29 13.41 -2.55 -2.26
CA MET A 29 12.33 -3.48 -1.93
C MET A 29 12.71 -4.93 -2.25
N LEU A 30 13.37 -5.14 -3.39
CA LEU A 30 13.82 -6.47 -3.80
C LEU A 30 14.91 -7.02 -2.87
N ASP A 31 15.82 -6.18 -2.42
CA ASP A 31 16.88 -6.57 -1.50
C ASP A 31 16.28 -6.96 -0.13
N ALA A 32 15.32 -6.20 0.39
CA ALA A 32 14.59 -6.56 1.60
C ALA A 32 13.85 -7.91 1.47
N MET A 33 13.25 -8.17 0.31
CA MET A 33 12.60 -9.45 0.03
C MET A 33 13.61 -10.61 -0.04
N ARG A 34 14.78 -10.40 -0.63
CA ARG A 34 15.86 -11.39 -0.73
C ARG A 34 16.44 -11.73 0.64
N GLU A 35 16.70 -10.72 1.46
CA GLU A 35 17.18 -10.88 2.83
C GLU A 35 16.20 -11.72 3.66
N HIS A 36 14.91 -11.40 3.57
CA HIS A 36 13.87 -12.18 4.25
C HIS A 36 13.81 -13.62 3.76
N GLU A 37 13.92 -13.88 2.45
CA GLU A 37 13.93 -15.26 1.92
C GLU A 37 15.18 -16.03 2.36
N ALA A 38 16.33 -15.37 2.41
CA ALA A 38 17.59 -15.98 2.88
C ALA A 38 17.57 -16.32 4.38
N ALA A 39 16.86 -15.51 5.20
CA ALA A 39 16.74 -15.73 6.63
C ALA A 39 15.75 -16.85 7.01
N LYS A 40 14.99 -17.40 6.06
CA LYS A 40 14.04 -18.48 6.34
C LYS A 40 14.74 -19.77 6.75
N THR A 41 14.39 -20.29 7.91
CA THR A 41 14.90 -21.59 8.42
C THR A 41 14.16 -22.78 7.83
N LYS A 42 12.92 -22.60 7.38
CA LYS A 42 12.10 -23.66 6.77
C LYS A 42 11.74 -23.27 5.33
N SER A 43 12.14 -24.11 4.38
CA SER A 43 11.68 -23.98 2.99
C SER A 43 10.27 -24.57 2.88
N GLY A 44 9.28 -23.70 2.58
CA GLY A 44 7.97 -24.15 2.13
C GLY A 44 7.95 -24.43 0.62
N ARG A 45 6.75 -24.74 0.07
CA ARG A 45 6.60 -24.81 -1.39
C ARG A 45 7.07 -23.49 -2.03
N PRO A 46 7.93 -23.54 -3.06
CA PRO A 46 8.34 -22.34 -3.79
C PRO A 46 7.12 -21.57 -4.32
N SER A 47 7.23 -20.25 -4.35
CA SER A 47 6.18 -19.43 -4.96
C SER A 47 6.22 -19.59 -6.48
N ASP A 48 5.06 -19.62 -7.11
CA ASP A 48 4.93 -19.65 -8.58
C ASP A 48 5.40 -18.33 -9.23
N LEU A 49 5.49 -17.24 -8.46
CA LEU A 49 5.95 -15.93 -8.90
C LEU A 49 7.33 -15.61 -8.33
N SER A 50 8.22 -15.05 -9.17
CA SER A 50 9.50 -14.48 -8.75
C SER A 50 9.30 -13.34 -7.74
N LEU A 51 10.34 -12.99 -6.96
CA LEU A 51 10.25 -11.89 -6.00
C LEU A 51 9.94 -10.56 -6.68
N GLU A 52 10.52 -10.32 -7.84
CA GLU A 52 10.25 -9.13 -8.65
C GLU A 52 8.76 -9.06 -9.05
N SER A 53 8.20 -10.19 -9.48
CA SER A 53 6.78 -10.27 -9.85
C SER A 53 5.86 -10.11 -8.64
N GLN A 54 6.26 -10.59 -7.46
CA GLN A 54 5.50 -10.40 -6.22
C GLN A 54 5.45 -8.92 -5.82
N ILE A 55 6.58 -8.20 -5.91
CA ILE A 55 6.63 -6.76 -5.66
C ILE A 55 5.77 -6.01 -6.69
N LEU A 56 5.90 -6.36 -7.98
CA LEU A 56 5.12 -5.71 -9.03
C LEU A 56 3.61 -5.91 -8.83
N LEU A 57 3.19 -7.10 -8.41
CA LEU A 57 1.81 -7.40 -8.06
C LEU A 57 1.32 -6.50 -6.92
N ALA A 58 2.10 -6.36 -5.85
CA ALA A 58 1.75 -5.51 -4.72
C ALA A 58 1.66 -4.02 -5.13
N LEU A 59 2.62 -3.54 -5.93
CA LEU A 59 2.60 -2.17 -6.47
C LEU A 59 1.36 -1.91 -7.33
N THR A 60 0.97 -2.87 -8.17
CA THR A 60 -0.24 -2.76 -8.98
C THR A 60 -1.49 -2.67 -8.09
N TYR A 61 -1.56 -3.49 -7.05
CA TYR A 61 -2.65 -3.46 -6.09
C TYR A 61 -2.77 -2.10 -5.37
N TRP A 62 -1.68 -1.58 -4.85
CA TRP A 62 -1.70 -0.31 -4.10
C TRP A 62 -1.99 0.91 -4.98
N ARG A 63 -1.57 0.86 -6.23
CA ARG A 63 -1.68 2.01 -7.12
C ARG A 63 -2.99 2.11 -7.88
N GLU A 64 -3.49 0.97 -8.40
CA GLU A 64 -4.55 0.98 -9.41
C GLU A 64 -5.95 0.76 -8.84
N TYR A 65 -6.10 0.54 -7.54
CA TYR A 65 -7.38 0.22 -6.89
C TYR A 65 -8.13 -0.94 -7.54
N ARG A 66 -7.41 -1.86 -8.19
CA ARG A 66 -7.99 -3.04 -8.82
C ARG A 66 -8.30 -4.10 -7.78
N THR A 67 -9.31 -4.93 -8.05
CA THR A 67 -9.61 -6.04 -7.16
C THR A 67 -8.53 -7.12 -7.25
N LEU A 68 -8.33 -7.85 -6.16
CA LEU A 68 -7.39 -8.98 -6.13
C LEU A 68 -7.71 -10.04 -7.19
N TYR A 69 -8.98 -10.18 -7.56
CA TYR A 69 -9.41 -11.06 -8.64
C TYR A 69 -8.80 -10.65 -9.98
N HIS A 70 -8.92 -9.38 -10.39
CA HIS A 70 -8.35 -8.88 -11.64
C HIS A 70 -6.82 -8.99 -11.66
N ILE A 71 -6.17 -8.68 -10.53
CA ILE A 71 -4.73 -8.80 -10.40
C ILE A 71 -4.31 -10.28 -10.48
N GLY A 72 -5.04 -11.17 -9.82
CA GLY A 72 -4.82 -12.61 -9.92
C GLY A 72 -4.87 -13.10 -11.37
N MET A 73 -5.85 -12.66 -12.13
CA MET A 73 -5.97 -13.00 -13.57
C MET A 73 -4.78 -12.49 -14.37
N ASP A 74 -4.32 -11.26 -14.16
CA ASP A 74 -3.17 -10.69 -14.87
C ASP A 74 -1.87 -11.44 -14.59
N PHE A 75 -1.70 -11.91 -13.36
CA PHE A 75 -0.51 -12.64 -12.93
C PHE A 75 -0.64 -14.17 -13.05
N GLY A 76 -1.79 -14.68 -13.49
CA GLY A 76 -2.05 -16.11 -13.67
C GLY A 76 -2.12 -16.89 -12.36
N ILE A 77 -2.59 -16.27 -11.29
CA ILE A 77 -2.74 -16.87 -9.96
C ILE A 77 -4.15 -16.65 -9.39
N HIS A 78 -4.54 -17.45 -8.42
CA HIS A 78 -5.81 -17.29 -7.74
C HIS A 78 -5.81 -16.04 -6.84
N GLU A 79 -6.96 -15.38 -6.68
CA GLU A 79 -7.10 -14.17 -5.86
C GLU A 79 -6.62 -14.32 -4.42
N SER A 80 -6.85 -15.49 -3.80
CA SER A 80 -6.35 -15.78 -2.45
C SER A 80 -4.82 -15.83 -2.38
N SER A 81 -4.16 -16.27 -3.47
CA SER A 81 -2.69 -16.23 -3.58
C SER A 81 -2.21 -14.81 -3.78
N ALA A 82 -2.90 -14.00 -4.58
CA ALA A 82 -2.60 -12.58 -4.75
C ALA A 82 -2.69 -11.84 -3.41
N SER A 83 -3.75 -12.06 -2.63
CA SER A 83 -3.90 -11.49 -1.29
C SER A 83 -2.74 -11.86 -0.36
N ARG A 84 -2.36 -13.13 -0.31
CA ARG A 84 -1.22 -13.59 0.53
C ARG A 84 0.09 -12.94 0.10
N ILE A 85 0.30 -12.73 -1.21
CA ILE A 85 1.51 -12.08 -1.73
C ILE A 85 1.53 -10.61 -1.32
N VAL A 86 0.42 -9.87 -1.46
CA VAL A 86 0.34 -8.47 -1.02
C VAL A 86 0.70 -8.36 0.46
N HIS A 87 0.04 -9.11 1.33
CA HIS A 87 0.35 -9.08 2.77
C HIS A 87 1.77 -9.53 3.10
N LYS A 88 2.31 -10.51 2.37
CA LYS A 88 3.71 -10.92 2.53
C LYS A 88 4.65 -9.78 2.22
N VAL A 89 4.48 -9.10 1.08
CA VAL A 89 5.32 -7.97 0.67
C VAL A 89 5.20 -6.82 1.70
N GLU A 90 3.99 -6.46 2.11
CA GLU A 90 3.73 -5.45 3.15
C GLU A 90 4.49 -5.74 4.43
N ASN A 91 4.32 -6.95 4.97
CA ASN A 91 4.95 -7.34 6.23
C ASN A 91 6.49 -7.30 6.15
N ILE A 92 7.07 -7.75 5.03
CA ILE A 92 8.51 -7.74 4.84
C ILE A 92 9.02 -6.30 4.76
N LEU A 93 8.38 -5.44 3.99
CA LEU A 93 8.81 -4.05 3.83
C LEU A 93 8.70 -3.26 5.15
N ILE A 94 7.60 -3.44 5.89
CA ILE A 94 7.44 -2.83 7.22
C ILE A 94 8.51 -3.34 8.19
N SER A 95 8.75 -4.65 8.22
CA SER A 95 9.74 -5.26 9.12
C SER A 95 11.18 -4.89 8.78
N SER A 96 11.47 -4.50 7.54
CA SER A 96 12.81 -4.07 7.13
C SER A 96 13.24 -2.74 7.75
N GLY A 97 12.29 -1.92 8.21
CA GLY A 97 12.54 -0.58 8.75
C GLY A 97 13.09 0.44 7.74
N GLN A 98 13.20 0.07 6.46
CA GLN A 98 13.74 0.95 5.40
C GLN A 98 12.65 1.82 4.76
N PHE A 99 11.37 1.47 4.95
CA PHE A 99 10.21 2.12 4.32
C PHE A 99 9.29 2.77 5.34
N ASP A 100 9.79 3.01 6.55
CA ASP A 100 9.03 3.68 7.60
C ASP A 100 8.89 5.18 7.30
N LEU A 101 7.69 5.70 7.48
CA LEU A 101 7.50 7.13 7.51
C LEU A 101 8.06 7.70 8.83
N PRO A 102 8.74 8.86 8.81
CA PRO A 102 9.20 9.50 10.03
C PRO A 102 8.00 9.76 10.94
N ARG A 103 8.05 9.27 12.20
CA ARG A 103 6.96 9.39 13.18
C ARG A 103 6.58 10.83 13.50
N LYS A 104 7.48 11.76 13.23
CA LYS A 104 7.26 13.21 13.41
C LYS A 104 7.78 13.92 12.19
N LEU A 105 7.01 14.86 11.68
CA LEU A 105 7.54 15.83 10.73
C LEU A 105 8.74 16.52 11.37
N PRO A 106 9.85 16.71 10.63
CA PRO A 106 10.97 17.46 11.13
C PRO A 106 10.48 18.84 11.60
N ARG A 107 10.67 19.17 12.87
CA ARG A 107 10.40 20.53 13.37
C ARG A 107 11.57 21.39 12.92
N GLY A 108 11.27 22.51 12.30
CA GLY A 108 12.19 23.36 11.54
C GLY A 108 13.33 24.06 12.28
N ASP A 109 13.86 23.49 13.37
CA ASP A 109 14.99 24.05 14.13
C ASP A 109 16.34 23.44 13.73
N GLY A 110 16.39 22.61 12.70
CA GLY A 110 17.63 22.04 12.14
C GLY A 110 18.05 22.79 10.88
N GLU A 111 19.26 23.33 10.88
CA GLU A 111 19.83 24.17 9.81
C GLU A 111 19.89 23.51 8.42
N ASP A 112 19.58 22.22 8.28
CA ASP A 112 19.77 21.44 7.06
C ASP A 112 18.48 21.08 6.29
N ILE A 113 17.30 21.58 6.69
CA ILE A 113 16.05 21.23 6.03
C ILE A 113 15.53 22.41 5.23
N ASN A 114 15.82 22.41 3.95
CA ASN A 114 15.29 23.39 3.01
C ASN A 114 13.90 22.95 2.52
N TRP A 115 12.85 23.41 3.19
CA TRP A 115 11.48 23.14 2.78
C TRP A 115 11.15 23.97 1.53
N SER A 116 11.03 23.33 0.37
CA SER A 116 10.57 24.01 -0.84
C SER A 116 9.04 24.13 -0.91
N ALA A 117 8.31 23.17 -0.36
CA ALA A 117 6.85 23.21 -0.21
C ALA A 117 6.36 22.15 0.76
N VAL A 118 5.34 22.46 1.56
CA VAL A 118 4.54 21.47 2.31
C VAL A 118 3.12 21.56 1.77
N ILE A 119 2.65 20.52 1.12
CA ILE A 119 1.26 20.42 0.64
C ILE A 119 0.49 19.63 1.68
N ILE A 120 -0.46 20.27 2.35
CA ILE A 120 -1.39 19.64 3.26
C ILE A 120 -2.74 19.57 2.53
N ASP A 121 -3.12 18.37 2.13
CA ASP A 121 -4.47 18.11 1.60
C ASP A 121 -5.37 17.79 2.80
N ALA A 122 -6.06 18.82 3.30
CA ALA A 122 -7.06 18.69 4.35
C ALA A 122 -8.43 19.03 3.75
N THR A 123 -9.27 18.02 3.58
CA THR A 123 -10.66 18.21 3.19
C THR A 123 -11.52 18.30 4.44
N GLU A 124 -11.97 19.51 4.78
CA GLU A 124 -13.01 19.68 5.79
C GLU A 124 -14.38 19.42 5.13
N THR A 125 -15.03 18.34 5.53
CA THR A 125 -16.44 18.13 5.21
C THR A 125 -17.26 18.71 6.37
N PRO A 126 -18.01 19.81 6.17
CA PRO A 126 -18.88 20.34 7.20
C PRO A 126 -19.95 19.28 7.54
N ILE A 127 -19.86 18.73 8.73
CA ILE A 127 -20.90 17.86 9.26
C ILE A 127 -21.99 18.78 9.83
N GLU A 128 -23.14 18.87 9.18
CA GLU A 128 -24.32 19.46 9.78
C GLU A 128 -24.71 18.63 11.01
N ARG A 129 -24.31 19.08 12.18
CA ARG A 129 -24.82 18.51 13.41
C ARG A 129 -26.32 18.83 13.48
N PRO A 130 -27.20 17.84 13.60
CA PRO A 130 -28.62 18.12 13.81
C PRO A 130 -28.73 19.03 15.03
N LYS A 131 -29.36 20.22 14.84
CA LYS A 131 -29.64 21.12 15.95
C LYS A 131 -30.42 20.31 16.96
N LYS A 132 -29.91 20.15 18.19
CA LYS A 132 -30.65 19.58 19.30
C LYS A 132 -31.84 20.47 19.60
N THR A 133 -32.93 20.32 18.88
CA THR A 133 -34.24 20.74 19.33
C THR A 133 -34.60 19.85 20.49
N LYS A 134 -34.64 20.42 21.70
CA LYS A 134 -34.99 19.72 22.95
C LYS A 134 -36.39 19.10 22.97
N ALA A 135 -37.11 19.09 21.85
CA ALA A 135 -38.53 18.75 21.78
C ALA A 135 -38.85 17.49 20.94
N THR A 136 -37.88 16.76 20.34
CA THR A 136 -38.28 15.70 19.40
C THR A 136 -37.57 14.38 19.59
N THR A 137 -37.17 14.05 20.81
CA THR A 137 -36.86 12.65 21.11
C THR A 137 -38.00 12.14 21.99
N THR A 138 -39.18 12.04 21.42
CA THR A 138 -40.20 11.16 21.96
C THR A 138 -39.75 9.73 21.67
N VAL A 139 -39.07 9.14 22.62
CA VAL A 139 -38.85 7.69 22.61
C VAL A 139 -40.22 7.06 22.74
N VAL A 140 -40.76 6.57 21.62
CA VAL A 140 -41.97 5.75 21.62
C VAL A 140 -41.63 4.50 22.42
N LYS A 141 -42.12 4.42 23.64
CA LYS A 141 -42.00 3.23 24.45
C LYS A 141 -42.78 2.14 23.76
N ARG A 142 -42.25 0.92 23.77
CA ARG A 142 -42.83 -0.29 23.15
C ARG A 142 -44.26 -0.63 23.64
N SER A 143 -44.73 0.05 24.67
CA SER A 143 -46.08 -0.03 25.23
C SER A 143 -47.13 0.81 24.48
N ASP A 144 -46.73 1.68 23.52
CA ASP A 144 -47.63 2.61 22.83
C ASP A 144 -48.00 2.13 21.42
N ILE A 145 -47.76 0.87 21.12
CA ILE A 145 -48.14 0.22 19.85
C ILE A 145 -49.38 -0.65 20.15
N PRO A 146 -50.53 -0.38 19.50
CA PRO A 146 -51.75 -1.16 19.69
C PRO A 146 -51.64 -2.60 19.19
#